data_463be246b1a7e4924e550670487b4b6d
#
_entry.id   463be246b1a7e4924e550670487b4b6d
#
_cell.length_a   1.000
_cell.length_b   1.000
_cell.length_c   1.000
_cell.angle_alpha   90.00
_cell.angle_beta   90.00
_cell.angle_gamma   90.00
#
_symmetry.space_group_name_H-M   'P 1'
#
loop_
_entity.id
_entity.type
_entity.pdbx_description
1 polymer ?
#
loop_
_entity_poly.entity_id
_entity_poly.type
_entity_poly.pdbx_seq_one_letter_code
_entity_poly.pdbx_strand_id
1 'polypeptide(L)'
;ERSDRDELVALFTMVDATVAPCHSIKDIFEDVHYQARGNIASVEDEELGGPIRMQNVIGRFSNSNPRIRHAGPRLGSSNRQVLIDMLGFDETELSAAGYKFD
;
A
#
# COMPACT_ATOMS: atom_id res chain seq x y z
N GLU A 1 -6.67 27.25 -25.50
CA GLU A 1 -7.09 25.96 -26.07
C GLU A 1 -6.64 24.88 -25.11
N ARG A 2 -7.53 24.00 -24.73
CA ARG A 2 -7.25 22.98 -23.73
C ARG A 2 -6.91 21.69 -24.49
N SER A 3 -5.59 21.41 -24.63
CA SER A 3 -5.13 20.17 -25.25
C SER A 3 -5.37 18.98 -24.33
N ASP A 4 -5.65 17.82 -24.90
CA ASP A 4 -5.73 16.57 -24.14
C ASP A 4 -4.34 16.17 -23.63
N ARG A 5 -4.29 15.44 -22.49
CA ARG A 5 -3.06 14.97 -21.88
C ARG A 5 -2.20 14.17 -22.86
N ASP A 6 -2.83 13.27 -23.60
CA ASP A 6 -2.11 12.34 -24.48
C ASP A 6 -1.58 13.07 -25.73
N GLU A 7 -2.29 14.08 -26.24
CA GLU A 7 -1.82 14.97 -27.29
C GLU A 7 -0.60 15.78 -26.86
N LEU A 8 -0.60 16.30 -25.63
CA LEU A 8 0.54 17.03 -25.07
C LEU A 8 1.76 16.13 -24.91
N VAL A 9 1.59 14.92 -24.34
CA VAL A 9 2.69 13.95 -24.21
C VAL A 9 3.28 13.61 -25.57
N ALA A 10 2.44 13.36 -26.60
CA ALA A 10 2.89 13.08 -27.94
C ALA A 10 3.68 14.26 -28.54
N LEU A 11 3.18 15.49 -28.40
CA LEU A 11 3.85 16.68 -28.90
C LEU A 11 5.25 16.88 -28.29
N PHE A 12 5.35 16.75 -26.96
CA PHE A 12 6.63 16.88 -26.26
C PHE A 12 7.61 15.76 -26.62
N THR A 13 7.10 14.55 -26.82
CA THR A 13 7.91 13.40 -27.27
C THR A 13 8.47 13.63 -28.68
N MET A 14 7.68 14.19 -29.58
CA MET A 14 8.13 14.50 -30.94
C MET A 14 9.30 15.49 -31.02
N VAL A 15 9.40 16.40 -30.06
CA VAL A 15 10.50 17.39 -30.00
C VAL A 15 11.61 16.95 -29.04
N ASP A 16 11.64 15.69 -28.66
CA ASP A 16 12.63 15.09 -27.74
C ASP A 16 12.72 15.81 -26.37
N ALA A 17 11.60 16.38 -25.93
CA ALA A 17 11.52 17.01 -24.62
C ALA A 17 11.15 15.98 -23.54
N THR A 18 11.76 16.11 -22.36
CA THR A 18 11.43 15.27 -21.22
C THR A 18 10.02 15.54 -20.72
N VAL A 19 9.17 14.55 -20.80
CA VAL A 19 7.77 14.62 -20.36
C VAL A 19 7.32 13.30 -19.77
N ALA A 20 6.48 13.34 -18.74
CA ALA A 20 5.78 12.17 -18.23
C ALA A 20 4.35 12.57 -17.82
N PRO A 21 3.34 11.73 -18.09
CA PRO A 21 1.99 11.98 -17.65
C PRO A 21 1.85 11.80 -16.13
N CYS A 22 0.98 12.60 -15.52
CA CYS A 22 0.48 12.30 -14.17
C CYS A 22 -0.56 11.19 -14.29
N HIS A 23 -0.28 10.04 -13.69
CA HIS A 23 -1.17 8.90 -13.69
C HIS A 23 -2.26 9.02 -12.64
N SER A 24 -3.49 8.69 -13.00
CA SER A 24 -4.56 8.38 -12.06
C SER A 24 -4.34 6.96 -11.49
N ILE A 25 -5.07 6.62 -10.43
CA ILE A 25 -5.06 5.24 -9.88
C ILE A 25 -5.49 4.22 -10.93
N LYS A 26 -6.45 4.56 -11.79
CA LYS A 26 -6.87 3.71 -12.91
C LYS A 26 -5.71 3.48 -13.89
N ASP A 27 -5.01 4.53 -14.29
CA ASP A 27 -3.87 4.43 -15.20
C ASP A 27 -2.78 3.51 -14.61
N ILE A 28 -2.47 3.65 -13.32
CA ILE A 28 -1.49 2.81 -12.61
C ILE A 28 -1.90 1.33 -12.61
N PHE A 29 -3.17 1.04 -12.38
CA PHE A 29 -3.67 -0.35 -12.36
C PHE A 29 -3.70 -1.01 -13.73
N GLU A 30 -3.81 -0.23 -14.80
CA GLU A 30 -3.88 -0.70 -16.18
C GLU A 30 -2.51 -0.65 -16.89
N ASP A 31 -1.54 0.06 -16.32
CA ASP A 31 -0.21 0.26 -16.90
C ASP A 31 0.60 -1.03 -16.94
N VAL A 32 1.05 -1.40 -18.14
CA VAL A 32 1.79 -2.64 -18.39
C VAL A 32 3.16 -2.68 -17.69
N HIS A 33 3.80 -1.52 -17.48
CA HIS A 33 5.08 -1.44 -16.79
C HIS A 33 4.92 -1.69 -15.28
N TYR A 34 3.91 -1.10 -14.65
CA TYR A 34 3.58 -1.36 -13.25
C TYR A 34 3.23 -2.83 -13.01
N GLN A 35 2.49 -3.44 -13.94
CA GLN A 35 2.13 -4.86 -13.89
C GLN A 35 3.37 -5.75 -14.05
N ALA A 36 4.20 -5.51 -15.07
CA ALA A 36 5.41 -6.29 -15.33
C ALA A 36 6.42 -6.22 -14.17
N ARG A 37 6.48 -5.10 -13.46
CA ARG A 37 7.31 -4.95 -12.26
C ARG A 37 6.69 -5.53 -11.00
N GLY A 38 5.41 -5.91 -11.02
CA GLY A 38 4.68 -6.35 -9.84
C GLY A 38 4.53 -5.27 -8.79
N ASN A 39 4.40 -4.01 -9.21
CA ASN A 39 4.30 -2.87 -8.30
C ASN A 39 2.95 -2.79 -7.58
N ILE A 40 1.97 -3.55 -8.03
CA ILE A 40 0.66 -3.70 -7.40
C ILE A 40 0.54 -5.11 -6.85
N ALA A 41 0.30 -5.23 -5.56
CA ALA A 41 0.03 -6.49 -4.88
C ALA A 41 -1.46 -6.63 -4.59
N SER A 42 -1.93 -7.88 -4.56
CA SER A 42 -3.23 -8.24 -4.02
C SER A 42 -3.01 -8.88 -2.65
N VAL A 43 -3.58 -8.30 -1.61
CA VAL A 43 -3.43 -8.71 -0.22
C VAL A 43 -4.80 -9.01 0.35
N GLU A 44 -4.98 -10.18 0.94
CA GLU A 44 -6.25 -10.54 1.60
C GLU A 44 -6.48 -9.64 2.82
N ASP A 45 -7.71 -9.16 2.93
CA ASP A 45 -8.16 -8.37 4.07
C ASP A 45 -9.41 -9.00 4.67
N GLU A 46 -9.30 -9.42 5.93
CA GLU A 46 -10.37 -10.11 6.63
C GLU A 46 -11.58 -9.21 6.93
N GLU A 47 -11.35 -7.92 7.13
CA GLU A 47 -12.45 -6.97 7.45
C GLU A 47 -13.29 -6.64 6.23
N LEU A 48 -12.65 -6.50 5.07
CA LEU A 48 -13.33 -6.25 3.80
C LEU A 48 -13.84 -7.54 3.15
N GLY A 49 -13.42 -8.70 3.66
CA GLY A 49 -13.87 -10.00 3.19
C GLY A 49 -13.33 -10.38 1.81
N GLY A 50 -12.14 -9.88 1.44
CA GLY A 50 -11.53 -10.20 0.16
C GLY A 50 -10.23 -9.44 -0.11
N PRO A 51 -9.66 -9.63 -1.30
CA PRO A 51 -8.38 -9.04 -1.64
C PRO A 51 -8.47 -7.53 -1.90
N ILE A 52 -7.52 -6.80 -1.35
CA ILE A 52 -7.28 -5.39 -1.64
C ILE A 52 -6.07 -5.27 -2.57
N ARG A 53 -6.22 -4.49 -3.63
CA ARG A 53 -5.09 -4.11 -4.50
C ARG A 53 -4.41 -2.88 -3.94
N MET A 54 -3.12 -3.01 -3.65
CA MET A 54 -2.34 -1.95 -3.05
C MET A 54 -0.92 -1.91 -3.61
N GLN A 55 -0.20 -0.83 -3.31
CA GLN A 55 1.20 -0.71 -3.67
C GLN A 55 2.02 -1.84 -3.02
N ASN A 56 2.80 -2.54 -3.83
CA ASN A 56 3.73 -3.56 -3.36
C ASN A 56 5.02 -2.94 -2.82
N VAL A 57 5.86 -3.77 -2.19
CA VAL A 57 7.22 -3.38 -1.82
C VAL A 57 8.03 -3.15 -3.10
N ILE A 58 8.49 -1.93 -3.33
CA ILE A 58 9.17 -1.52 -4.57
C ILE A 58 10.62 -2.02 -4.61
N GLY A 59 11.27 -2.12 -3.45
CA GLY A 59 12.65 -2.58 -3.33
C GLY A 59 12.80 -4.04 -3.74
N ARG A 60 13.80 -4.33 -4.58
CA ARG A 60 14.16 -5.69 -4.98
C ARG A 60 15.52 -6.03 -4.38
N PHE A 61 15.60 -7.16 -3.71
CA PHE A 61 16.79 -7.64 -3.05
C PHE A 61 17.19 -8.99 -3.64
N SER A 62 18.49 -9.22 -3.81
CA SER A 62 19.01 -10.47 -4.37
C SER A 62 18.80 -11.67 -3.46
N ASN A 63 18.85 -11.47 -2.14
CA ASN A 63 18.84 -12.54 -1.14
C ASN A 63 17.58 -12.56 -0.25
N SER A 64 16.62 -11.69 -0.51
CA SER A 64 15.35 -11.65 0.24
C SER A 64 14.21 -11.29 -0.69
N ASN A 65 13.02 -11.81 -0.37
CA ASN A 65 11.81 -11.48 -1.09
C ASN A 65 10.87 -10.71 -0.15
N PRO A 66 10.91 -9.37 -0.16
CA PRO A 66 10.02 -8.56 0.66
C PRO A 66 8.58 -8.77 0.22
N ARG A 67 7.68 -8.84 1.20
CA ARG A 67 6.23 -9.02 0.94
C ARG A 67 5.40 -8.25 1.94
N ILE A 68 4.23 -7.82 1.52
CA ILE A 68 3.21 -7.29 2.41
C ILE A 68 2.57 -8.47 3.13
N ARG A 69 2.48 -8.39 4.46
CA ARG A 69 1.90 -9.46 5.29
C ARG A 69 0.40 -9.27 5.52
N HIS A 70 -0.05 -8.03 5.59
CA HIS A 70 -1.45 -7.65 5.81
C HIS A 70 -1.70 -6.25 5.23
N ALA A 71 -2.92 -5.94 4.89
CA ALA A 71 -3.31 -4.64 4.34
C ALA A 71 -3.34 -3.54 5.41
N GLY A 72 -3.67 -3.92 6.64
CA GLY A 72 -3.66 -3.11 7.85
C GLY A 72 -4.36 -3.89 8.95
N PRO A 73 -3.79 -3.99 10.16
CA PRO A 73 -4.47 -4.65 11.26
C PRO A 73 -5.57 -3.75 11.83
N ARG A 74 -6.55 -4.36 12.49
CA ARG A 74 -7.58 -3.61 13.25
C ARG A 74 -6.95 -2.71 14.29
N LEU A 75 -7.62 -1.59 14.55
CA LEU A 75 -7.23 -0.73 15.66
C LEU A 75 -7.28 -1.51 16.97
N GLY A 76 -6.14 -1.53 17.68
CA GLY A 76 -6.03 -2.23 18.96
C GLY A 76 -5.65 -3.71 18.90
N SER A 77 -5.62 -4.35 17.72
CA SER A 77 -5.28 -5.77 17.59
C SER A 77 -3.89 -6.15 18.12
N SER A 78 -2.98 -5.20 18.21
CA SER A 78 -1.65 -5.40 18.80
C SER A 78 -1.55 -4.95 20.26
N ASN A 79 -2.65 -4.48 20.89
CA ASN A 79 -2.61 -3.95 22.24
C ASN A 79 -2.07 -4.97 23.24
N ARG A 80 -2.57 -6.21 23.21
CA ARG A 80 -2.10 -7.28 24.12
C ARG A 80 -0.61 -7.52 23.94
N GLN A 81 -0.19 -7.78 22.71
CA GLN A 81 1.20 -8.07 22.40
C GLN A 81 2.14 -6.94 22.84
N VAL A 82 1.79 -5.70 22.55
CA VAL A 82 2.67 -4.56 22.83
C VAL A 82 2.60 -4.16 24.30
N LEU A 83 1.40 -3.95 24.84
CA LEU A 83 1.26 -3.36 26.15
C LEU A 83 1.49 -4.38 27.29
N ILE A 84 1.01 -5.61 27.11
CA ILE A 84 1.12 -6.65 28.13
C ILE A 84 2.39 -7.48 27.92
N ASP A 85 2.54 -8.13 26.77
CA ASP A 85 3.61 -9.11 26.56
C ASP A 85 4.99 -8.47 26.45
N MET A 86 5.11 -7.31 25.77
CA MET A 86 6.39 -6.63 25.56
C MET A 86 6.72 -5.60 26.65
N LEU A 87 5.73 -4.83 27.10
CA LEU A 87 5.94 -3.73 28.04
C LEU A 87 5.61 -4.10 29.49
N GLY A 88 4.90 -5.23 29.72
CA GLY A 88 4.60 -5.74 31.07
C GLY A 88 3.57 -4.94 31.85
N PHE A 89 2.69 -4.21 31.20
CA PHE A 89 1.60 -3.52 31.87
C PHE A 89 0.54 -4.51 32.38
N ASP A 90 -0.13 -4.15 33.45
CA ASP A 90 -1.24 -4.93 33.99
C ASP A 90 -2.50 -4.79 33.12
N GLU A 91 -3.05 -5.92 32.69
CA GLU A 91 -4.24 -5.96 31.84
C GLU A 91 -5.47 -5.34 32.52
N THR A 92 -5.60 -5.52 33.84
CA THR A 92 -6.72 -5.01 34.60
C THR A 92 -6.71 -3.48 34.66
N GLU A 93 -5.52 -2.90 34.90
CA GLU A 93 -5.32 -1.45 34.90
C GLU A 93 -5.62 -0.83 33.51
N LEU A 94 -5.10 -1.46 32.45
CA LEU A 94 -5.33 -0.99 31.10
C LEU A 94 -6.80 -1.12 30.68
N SER A 95 -7.46 -2.21 31.06
CA SER A 95 -8.90 -2.39 30.80
C SER A 95 -9.74 -1.34 31.53
N ALA A 96 -9.39 -1.00 32.77
CA ALA A 96 -10.03 0.07 33.53
C ALA A 96 -9.80 1.45 32.88
N ALA A 97 -8.67 1.64 32.21
CA ALA A 97 -8.35 2.84 31.43
C ALA A 97 -9.02 2.87 30.03
N GLY A 98 -9.78 1.83 29.67
CA GLY A 98 -10.57 1.78 28.43
C GLY A 98 -9.87 1.11 27.23
N TYR A 99 -8.70 0.49 27.44
CA TYR A 99 -8.07 -0.33 26.40
C TYR A 99 -8.83 -1.64 26.20
N LYS A 100 -8.94 -2.06 24.93
CA LYS A 100 -9.56 -3.34 24.57
C LYS A 100 -8.47 -4.32 24.10
N PHE A 101 -8.67 -5.58 24.46
CA PHE A 101 -7.77 -6.69 24.14
C PHE A 101 -8.62 -7.79 23.49
N ASP A 102 -8.62 -7.82 22.16
CA ASP A 102 -9.29 -8.84 21.33
C ASP A 102 -8.38 -10.06 21.13
#